data_941e94f8fed24c65f1bad6e8a7bbb1fe
#
_entry.id   941e94f8fed24c65f1bad6e8a7bbb1fe
#
_cell.length_a   1.000
_cell.length_b   1.000
_cell.length_c   1.000
_cell.angle_alpha   90.00
_cell.angle_beta   90.00
_cell.angle_gamma   90.00
#
_symmetry.space_group_name_H-M   'P 1'
#
loop_
_entity.id
_entity.type
_entity.pdbx_description
1 polymer ?
#
loop_
_entity_poly.entity_id
_entity_poly.type
_entity_poly.pdbx_seq_one_letter_code
_entity_poly.pdbx_strand_id
1 'polypeptide(L)'
;MVLAAAARETSRIRLTSTVTVLSSADPVRVFEDFATLDLLSGGRAELTAGRGAYLESFPLFGVDLDRYDEYFEDRLDLLLHVAEHEVVDWQGTTRAPLSGAGV
;
A
#
# COMPACT_ATOMS: atom_id res chain seq x y z
N MET A 1 -6.18 -3.78 9.75
CA MET A 1 -6.54 -4.75 10.81
C MET A 1 -8.04 -5.03 10.85
N VAL A 2 -8.90 -4.03 10.68
CA VAL A 2 -10.37 -4.23 10.63
C VAL A 2 -10.78 -5.19 9.52
N LEU A 3 -10.16 -5.08 8.33
CA LEU A 3 -10.45 -5.97 7.21
C LEU A 3 -10.08 -7.43 7.52
N ALA A 4 -8.99 -7.67 8.26
CA ALA A 4 -8.61 -9.02 8.68
C ALA A 4 -9.65 -9.63 9.65
N ALA A 5 -10.16 -8.83 10.57
CA ALA A 5 -11.24 -9.26 11.45
C ALA A 5 -12.52 -9.58 10.67
N ALA A 6 -12.89 -8.73 9.71
CA ALA A 6 -14.04 -8.95 8.83
C ALA A 6 -13.86 -10.20 7.95
N ALA A 7 -12.64 -10.51 7.52
CA ALA A 7 -12.33 -11.71 6.75
C ALA A 7 -12.68 -12.99 7.54
N ARG A 8 -12.46 -12.98 8.84
CA ARG A 8 -12.78 -14.12 9.74
C ARG A 8 -14.28 -14.32 9.94
N GLU A 9 -15.05 -13.23 9.95
CA GLU A 9 -16.48 -13.25 10.25
C GLU A 9 -17.36 -13.38 8.98
N THR A 10 -16.76 -13.34 7.80
CA THR A 10 -17.46 -13.39 6.52
C THR A 10 -16.85 -14.43 5.60
N SER A 11 -17.58 -14.82 4.54
CA SER A 11 -17.12 -15.85 3.60
C SER A 11 -17.23 -15.47 2.13
N ARG A 12 -17.95 -14.42 1.79
CA ARG A 12 -18.30 -14.11 0.39
C ARG A 12 -18.05 -12.66 -0.02
N ILE A 13 -18.21 -11.71 0.89
CA ILE A 13 -18.07 -10.29 0.55
C ILE A 13 -16.62 -9.95 0.24
N ARG A 14 -16.43 -9.02 -0.67
CA ARG A 14 -15.12 -8.46 -0.95
C ARG A 14 -14.72 -7.47 0.14
N LEU A 15 -13.42 -7.42 0.40
CA LEU A 15 -12.84 -6.63 1.49
C LEU A 15 -11.91 -5.59 0.88
N THR A 16 -12.26 -4.33 1.01
CA THR A 16 -11.47 -3.24 0.44
C THR A 16 -11.28 -2.10 1.42
N SER A 17 -10.14 -1.43 1.31
CA SER A 17 -9.95 -0.13 1.95
C SER A 17 -10.54 0.98 1.08
N THR A 18 -11.05 2.03 1.67
CA THR A 18 -11.42 3.27 0.99
C THR A 18 -11.02 4.48 1.84
N VAL A 19 -9.78 4.87 1.78
CA VAL A 19 -8.68 4.40 0.93
C VAL A 19 -7.49 4.01 1.79
N THR A 20 -6.50 3.30 1.21
CA THR A 20 -5.17 3.19 1.80
C THR A 20 -4.34 4.38 1.33
N VAL A 21 -3.86 5.19 2.27
CA VAL A 21 -3.10 6.41 1.96
C VAL A 21 -1.65 6.07 1.67
N LEU A 22 -1.30 5.93 0.40
CA LEU A 22 0.05 5.58 -0.02
C LEU A 22 1.08 6.66 0.29
N SER A 23 0.68 7.93 0.31
CA SER A 23 1.60 9.03 0.60
C SER A 23 2.27 8.91 1.97
N SER A 24 1.62 8.29 2.94
CA SER A 24 2.13 8.12 4.30
C SER A 24 2.43 6.67 4.67
N ALA A 25 2.30 5.73 3.75
CA ALA A 25 2.54 4.30 3.97
C ALA A 25 3.66 3.77 3.06
N ASP A 26 4.43 2.80 3.55
CA ASP A 26 5.41 2.12 2.70
C ASP A 26 4.68 1.16 1.75
N PRO A 27 4.85 1.31 0.43
CA PRO A 27 4.18 0.45 -0.55
C PRO A 27 4.48 -1.04 -0.41
N VAL A 28 5.70 -1.40 -0.02
CA VAL A 28 6.07 -2.81 0.21
C VAL A 28 5.24 -3.39 1.36
N ARG A 29 5.11 -2.63 2.46
CA ARG A 29 4.29 -3.07 3.60
C ARG A 29 2.81 -3.15 3.22
N VAL A 30 2.31 -2.20 2.46
CA VAL A 30 0.92 -2.22 1.97
C VAL A 30 0.67 -3.47 1.13
N PHE A 31 1.60 -3.81 0.24
CA PHE A 31 1.49 -5.02 -0.57
C PHE A 31 1.45 -6.28 0.32
N GLU A 32 2.38 -6.41 1.27
CA GLU A 32 2.42 -7.55 2.19
C GLU A 32 1.14 -7.71 2.99
N ASP A 33 0.60 -6.60 3.52
CA ASP A 33 -0.63 -6.61 4.31
C ASP A 33 -1.83 -7.08 3.49
N PHE A 34 -1.98 -6.58 2.26
CA PHE A 34 -3.10 -6.96 1.39
C PHE A 34 -2.92 -8.35 0.78
N ALA A 35 -1.70 -8.78 0.48
CA ALA A 35 -1.43 -10.16 0.08
C ALA A 35 -1.80 -11.15 1.19
N THR A 36 -1.45 -10.82 2.43
CA THR A 36 -1.84 -11.61 3.61
C THR A 36 -3.36 -11.65 3.77
N LEU A 37 -4.02 -10.51 3.65
CA LEU A 37 -5.48 -10.42 3.71
C LEU A 37 -6.13 -11.28 2.61
N ASP A 38 -5.57 -11.27 1.40
CA ASP A 38 -6.08 -12.05 0.28
C ASP A 38 -6.00 -13.55 0.57
N LEU A 39 -4.87 -14.01 1.10
CA LEU A 39 -4.70 -15.40 1.52
C LEU A 39 -5.68 -15.79 2.63
N LEU A 40 -5.82 -14.95 3.65
CA LEU A 40 -6.72 -15.23 4.79
C LEU A 40 -8.20 -15.24 4.40
N SER A 41 -8.56 -14.49 3.38
CA SER A 41 -9.95 -14.33 2.94
C SER A 41 -10.34 -15.21 1.76
N GLY A 42 -9.41 -16.02 1.24
CA GLY A 42 -9.68 -16.85 0.07
C GLY A 42 -9.86 -16.04 -1.22
N GLY A 43 -9.05 -15.00 -1.42
CA GLY A 43 -9.04 -14.21 -2.64
C GLY A 43 -10.05 -13.07 -2.69
N ARG A 44 -10.49 -12.55 -1.52
CA ARG A 44 -11.50 -11.49 -1.45
C ARG A 44 -10.95 -10.10 -1.21
N ALA A 45 -9.61 -9.93 -1.12
CA ALA A 45 -9.01 -8.63 -0.86
C ALA A 45 -8.98 -7.74 -2.10
N GLU A 46 -9.25 -6.47 -1.89
CA GLU A 46 -9.09 -5.40 -2.88
C GLU A 46 -8.37 -4.23 -2.24
N LEU A 47 -7.60 -3.50 -3.01
CA LEU A 47 -6.89 -2.32 -2.54
C LEU A 47 -7.37 -1.09 -3.30
N THR A 48 -7.86 -0.11 -2.58
CA THR A 48 -8.12 1.22 -3.13
C THR A 48 -7.05 2.17 -2.61
N ALA A 49 -6.15 2.60 -3.47
CA ALA A 49 -5.10 3.54 -3.15
C ALA A 49 -5.58 4.97 -3.25
N GLY A 50 -5.12 5.81 -2.34
CA GLY A 50 -5.47 7.22 -2.32
C GLY A 50 -4.38 8.11 -1.75
N ARG A 51 -4.52 9.41 -1.98
CA ARG A 51 -3.56 10.44 -1.50
C ARG A 51 -3.79 10.85 -0.05
N GLY A 52 -4.99 10.62 0.46
CA GLY A 52 -5.41 11.12 1.78
C GLY A 52 -5.92 12.55 1.74
N ALA A 53 -6.86 12.84 2.63
CA ALA A 53 -7.47 14.18 2.76
C ALA A 53 -7.07 14.89 4.04
N TYR A 54 -6.60 14.16 5.05
CA TYR A 54 -6.23 14.71 6.35
C TYR A 54 -4.74 15.05 6.36
N LEU A 55 -4.42 16.26 5.92
CA LEU A 55 -3.05 16.71 5.72
C LEU A 55 -2.26 16.82 7.04
N GLU A 56 -2.95 16.98 8.14
CA GLU A 56 -2.37 17.09 9.47
C GLU A 56 -1.59 15.85 9.90
N SER A 57 -1.90 14.69 9.33
CA SER A 57 -1.20 13.45 9.64
C SER A 57 0.16 13.32 8.93
N PHE A 58 0.38 14.02 7.83
CA PHE A 58 1.55 13.83 6.99
C PHE A 58 2.89 14.14 7.70
N PRO A 59 3.00 15.21 8.50
CA PRO A 59 4.22 15.45 9.26
C PRO A 59 4.58 14.31 10.23
N LEU A 60 3.57 13.59 10.74
CA LEU A 60 3.79 12.45 11.64
C LEU A 60 4.50 11.30 10.95
N PHE A 61 4.38 11.19 9.63
CA PHE A 61 5.00 10.15 8.82
C PHE A 61 6.16 10.68 7.97
N GLY A 62 6.64 11.90 8.26
CA GLY A 62 7.76 12.50 7.55
C GLY A 62 7.47 12.87 6.09
N VAL A 63 6.21 13.07 5.74
CA VAL A 63 5.79 13.46 4.39
C VAL A 63 5.78 14.98 4.27
N ASP A 64 6.52 15.48 3.29
CA ASP A 64 6.56 16.90 2.94
C ASP A 64 5.34 17.24 2.07
N LEU A 65 4.47 18.13 2.55
CA LEU A 65 3.27 18.55 1.85
C LEU A 65 3.56 19.25 0.52
N ASP A 66 4.73 19.89 0.37
CA ASP A 66 5.13 20.51 -0.88
C ASP A 66 5.42 19.48 -1.98
N ARG A 67 5.59 18.21 -1.59
CA ARG A 67 5.82 17.08 -2.48
C ARG A 67 4.64 16.10 -2.50
N TYR A 68 3.45 16.56 -2.20
CA TYR A 68 2.24 15.76 -2.02
C TYR A 68 1.94 14.82 -3.20
N ASP A 69 1.92 15.38 -4.42
CA ASP A 69 1.67 14.59 -5.63
C ASP A 69 2.81 13.63 -5.93
N GLU A 70 4.06 14.05 -5.73
CA GLU A 70 5.25 13.22 -5.93
C GLU A 70 5.23 11.98 -5.03
N TYR A 71 4.89 12.14 -3.76
CA TYR A 71 4.80 11.00 -2.84
C TYR A 71 3.78 9.96 -3.30
N PHE A 72 2.63 10.41 -3.74
CA PHE A 72 1.59 9.49 -4.20
C PHE A 72 2.00 8.76 -5.49
N GLU A 73 2.47 9.49 -6.48
CA GLU A 73 2.86 8.93 -7.78
C GLU A 73 4.02 7.95 -7.66
N ASP A 74 5.05 8.32 -6.92
CA ASP A 74 6.24 7.50 -6.71
C ASP A 74 5.90 6.20 -5.98
N ARG A 75 5.10 6.29 -4.94
CA ARG A 75 4.70 5.14 -4.14
C ARG A 75 3.68 4.25 -4.83
N LEU A 76 2.80 4.81 -5.63
CA LEU A 76 1.89 4.03 -6.47
C LEU A 76 2.68 3.23 -7.52
N ASP A 77 3.67 3.86 -8.14
CA ASP A 77 4.56 3.18 -9.10
C ASP A 77 5.24 1.97 -8.45
N LEU A 78 5.81 2.15 -7.26
CA LEU A 78 6.43 1.04 -6.53
C LEU A 78 5.41 -0.05 -6.17
N LEU A 79 4.22 0.31 -5.70
CA LEU A 79 3.19 -0.67 -5.36
C LEU A 79 2.83 -1.55 -6.55
N LEU A 80 2.62 -0.95 -7.72
CA LEU A 80 2.31 -1.66 -8.95
C LEU A 80 3.48 -2.55 -9.39
N HIS A 81 4.70 -2.07 -9.23
CA HIS A 81 5.89 -2.82 -9.57
C HIS A 81 6.07 -4.06 -8.68
N VAL A 82 5.90 -3.91 -7.37
CA VAL A 82 5.95 -5.02 -6.41
C VAL A 82 4.86 -6.06 -6.69
N ALA A 83 3.67 -5.62 -7.08
CA ALA A 83 2.55 -6.51 -7.38
C ALA A 83 2.79 -7.38 -8.62
N GLU A 84 3.66 -6.96 -9.53
CA GLU A 84 3.92 -7.65 -10.81
C GLU A 84 5.20 -8.47 -10.84
N HIS A 85 6.10 -8.32 -9.84
CA HIS A 85 7.43 -8.93 -9.85
C HIS A 85 7.75 -9.65 -8.54
N GLU A 86 8.29 -10.87 -8.64
CA GLU A 86 8.78 -11.60 -7.46
C GLU A 86 10.12 -11.08 -6.97
N VAL A 87 10.94 -10.56 -7.89
CA VAL A 87 12.21 -9.90 -7.59
C VAL A 87 12.11 -8.46 -8.07
N VAL A 88 12.40 -7.52 -7.18
CA VAL A 88 12.14 -6.10 -7.42
C VAL A 88 13.45 -5.34 -7.54
N ASP A 89 13.60 -4.66 -8.68
CA ASP A 89 14.59 -3.62 -8.91
C ASP A 89 13.81 -2.32 -9.15
N TRP A 90 13.98 -1.35 -8.25
CA TRP A 90 13.20 -0.12 -8.30
C TRP A 90 13.97 1.05 -7.72
N GLN A 91 13.83 2.20 -8.32
CA GLN A 91 14.38 3.46 -7.82
C GLN A 91 13.35 4.57 -8.00
N GLY A 92 13.15 5.34 -6.95
CA GLY A 92 12.29 6.52 -6.94
C GLY A 92 12.87 7.61 -6.05
N THR A 93 12.04 8.54 -5.60
CA THR A 93 12.48 9.75 -4.88
C THR A 93 11.99 9.83 -3.45
N THR A 94 11.09 8.95 -3.03
CA THR A 94 10.43 9.03 -1.71
C THR A 94 10.83 7.92 -0.74
N ARG A 95 11.64 6.99 -1.16
CA ARG A 95 12.21 5.93 -0.32
C ARG A 95 13.48 5.37 -0.94
N ALA A 96 14.20 4.58 -0.14
CA ALA A 96 15.41 3.90 -0.60
C ALA A 96 15.14 2.98 -1.80
N PRO A 97 16.08 2.90 -2.75
CA PRO A 97 15.94 2.01 -3.89
C PRO A 97 15.98 0.54 -3.46
N LEU A 98 15.38 -0.32 -4.28
CA LEU A 98 15.42 -1.76 -4.15
C LEU A 98 16.26 -2.34 -5.28
N SER A 99 17.12 -3.31 -4.96
CA SER A 99 18.00 -3.97 -5.92
C SER A 99 18.00 -5.46 -5.63
N GLY A 100 17.38 -6.25 -6.52
CA GLY A 100 17.29 -7.69 -6.38
C GLY A 100 16.54 -8.14 -5.12
N ALA A 101 15.61 -7.32 -4.64
CA ALA A 101 14.86 -7.62 -3.41
C ALA A 101 13.75 -8.63 -3.70
N GLY A 102 13.71 -9.71 -2.91
CA GLY A 102 12.59 -10.66 -2.93
C GLY A 102 11.39 -10.14 -2.15
N VAL A 103 10.22 -10.32 -2.69
CA VAL A 103 8.96 -9.88 -2.09
C VAL A 103 8.03 -11.05 -1.85
#